data_29d5a2f90e7b6840f53a2c58ef3870cd
#
_entry.id   29d5a2f90e7b6840f53a2c58ef3870cd
#
_cell.length_a   1.000
_cell.length_b   1.000
_cell.length_c   1.000
_cell.angle_alpha   90.00
_cell.angle_beta   90.00
_cell.angle_gamma   90.00
#
_symmetry.space_group_name_H-M   'P 1'
#
loop_
_entity.id
_entity.type
_entity.pdbx_description
1 polymer ?
#
loop_
_entity_poly.entity_id
_entity_poly.type
_entity_poly.pdbx_seq_one_letter_code
_entity_poly.pdbx_strand_id
1 'polypeptide(L)'
;LNEMKSGDDWYGSKYGYQLGAKMYDAIGLENLTLQAEYNLVRPYTYAHHDPRQNYAHYNQPLAHPLGANFSEKLVIINYRKDRWVARVQIMMAKYGDKIKGDPTSFGNDVYMSTGEFEEPSGFIHAGRPSDFGIAMYQGNLTDINYLQLNIGYLINPATNFKIDFSIVKRDLVSEEQEVNTMFYSIGLKTD
;
A
#
# COMPACT_ATOMS: atom_id res chain seq x y z
N LEU A 1 25.18 -8.80 1.34
CA LEU A 1 25.70 -7.41 1.33
C LEU A 1 26.55 -7.11 0.09
N ASN A 2 27.31 -8.08 -0.44
CA ASN A 2 28.12 -7.85 -1.64
C ASN A 2 27.25 -7.68 -2.89
N GLU A 3 26.22 -8.51 -3.06
CA GLU A 3 25.26 -8.44 -4.17
C GLU A 3 24.44 -7.14 -4.16
N MET A 4 24.10 -6.62 -2.97
CA MET A 4 23.42 -5.32 -2.85
C MET A 4 24.33 -4.15 -3.25
N LYS A 5 25.67 -4.34 -3.22
CA LYS A 5 26.65 -3.32 -3.59
C LYS A 5 27.10 -3.42 -5.04
N SER A 6 26.89 -4.56 -5.71
CA SER A 6 27.27 -4.77 -7.09
C SER A 6 26.49 -3.89 -8.07
N GLY A 7 25.28 -3.49 -7.68
CA GLY A 7 24.39 -2.70 -8.55
C GLY A 7 23.72 -3.52 -9.65
N ASP A 8 23.79 -4.85 -9.58
CA ASP A 8 23.26 -5.76 -10.59
C ASP A 8 21.75 -6.01 -10.43
N ASP A 9 21.11 -5.36 -9.45
CA ASP A 9 19.69 -5.50 -9.12
C ASP A 9 19.22 -6.97 -9.02
N TRP A 10 19.96 -7.76 -8.26
CA TRP A 10 19.65 -9.16 -8.02
C TRP A 10 18.31 -9.35 -7.31
N TYR A 11 17.47 -10.30 -7.78
CA TYR A 11 16.13 -10.54 -7.21
C TYR A 11 16.13 -10.89 -5.71
N GLY A 12 17.21 -11.53 -5.22
CA GLY A 12 17.38 -11.89 -3.83
C GLY A 12 17.75 -10.71 -2.92
N SER A 13 17.99 -9.52 -3.45
CA SER A 13 18.15 -8.28 -2.67
C SER A 13 16.80 -7.81 -2.15
N LYS A 14 16.23 -8.59 -1.19
CA LYS A 14 14.92 -8.39 -0.60
C LYS A 14 15.01 -7.47 0.60
N TYR A 15 14.38 -6.31 0.50
CA TYR A 15 14.26 -5.38 1.62
C TYR A 15 13.07 -4.44 1.45
N GLY A 16 12.62 -3.93 2.56
CA GLY A 16 11.68 -2.83 2.62
C GLY A 16 12.07 -1.89 3.76
N TYR A 17 11.65 -0.65 3.65
CA TYR A 17 11.80 0.31 4.73
C TYR A 17 10.59 1.22 4.83
N GLN A 18 10.34 1.65 6.05
CA GLN A 18 9.33 2.65 6.40
C GLN A 18 10.03 3.77 7.16
N LEU A 19 9.80 4.98 6.68
CA LEU A 19 10.23 6.20 7.36
C LEU A 19 9.01 7.03 7.64
N GLY A 20 8.84 7.49 8.88
CA GLY A 20 7.69 8.29 9.24
C GLY A 20 7.98 9.28 10.36
N ALA A 21 7.18 10.33 10.39
CA ALA A 21 7.17 11.32 11.45
C ALA A 21 5.74 11.66 11.83
N LYS A 22 5.51 11.89 13.13
CA LYS A 22 4.24 12.34 13.67
C LYS A 22 4.49 13.50 14.63
N MET A 23 3.73 14.58 14.44
CA MET A 23 3.82 15.79 15.24
C MET A 23 2.46 16.07 15.85
N TYR A 24 2.43 16.29 17.15
CA TYR A 24 1.25 16.70 17.90
C TYR A 24 1.31 18.21 18.14
N ASP A 25 0.16 18.86 18.24
CA ASP A 25 0.03 20.31 18.38
C ASP A 25 0.88 21.06 17.35
N ALA A 26 0.82 20.55 16.12
CA ALA A 26 1.69 20.96 15.03
C ALA A 26 1.55 22.47 14.76
N ILE A 27 2.68 23.10 14.43
CA ILE A 27 2.76 24.55 14.16
C ILE A 27 2.14 25.44 15.24
N GLY A 28 2.08 24.95 16.50
CA GLY A 28 1.51 25.68 17.62
C GLY A 28 -0.02 25.69 17.70
N LEU A 29 -0.69 24.86 16.91
CA LEU A 29 -2.14 24.67 16.96
C LEU A 29 -2.48 23.46 17.85
N GLU A 30 -3.15 23.70 18.97
CA GLU A 30 -3.61 22.65 19.86
C GLU A 30 -4.53 21.65 19.14
N ASN A 31 -4.34 20.36 19.43
CA ASN A 31 -5.10 19.24 18.84
C ASN A 31 -4.96 19.08 17.32
N LEU A 32 -3.98 19.70 16.68
CA LEU A 32 -3.59 19.40 15.32
C LEU A 32 -2.50 18.34 15.33
N THR A 33 -2.79 17.19 14.74
CA THR A 33 -1.80 16.12 14.52
C THR A 33 -1.48 16.00 13.04
N LEU A 34 -0.20 16.06 12.71
CA LEU A 34 0.32 15.78 11.38
C LEU A 34 1.12 14.48 11.42
N GLN A 35 0.91 13.63 10.45
CA GLN A 35 1.68 12.39 10.25
C GLN A 35 2.06 12.28 8.78
N ALA A 36 3.31 11.96 8.52
CA ALA A 36 3.80 11.67 7.18
C ALA A 36 4.61 10.37 7.21
N GLU A 37 4.43 9.53 6.19
CA GLU A 37 5.13 8.27 6.05
C GLU A 37 5.57 8.07 4.61
N TYR A 38 6.70 7.40 4.45
CA TYR A 38 7.19 6.88 3.20
C TYR A 38 7.51 5.39 3.36
N ASN A 39 6.89 4.56 2.54
CA ASN A 39 7.05 3.13 2.51
C ASN A 39 7.65 2.72 1.15
N LEU A 40 8.60 1.80 1.17
CA LEU A 40 9.16 1.18 -0.03
C LEU A 40 9.42 -0.29 0.25
N VAL A 41 9.03 -1.15 -0.69
CA VAL A 41 9.33 -2.58 -0.62
C VAL A 41 9.78 -3.03 -2.01
N ARG A 42 10.97 -3.65 -2.08
CA ARG A 42 11.49 -4.19 -3.32
C ARG A 42 10.68 -5.38 -3.85
N PRO A 43 10.75 -5.63 -5.18
CA PRO A 43 10.16 -6.83 -5.76
C PRO A 43 10.60 -8.10 -5.05
N TYR A 44 9.71 -9.09 -4.97
CA TYR A 44 9.90 -10.42 -4.36
C TYR A 44 10.17 -10.45 -2.86
N THR A 45 10.15 -9.33 -2.15
CA THR A 45 10.50 -9.27 -0.70
C THR A 45 9.68 -10.25 0.12
N TYR A 46 8.41 -10.43 -0.21
CA TYR A 46 7.47 -11.30 0.52
C TYR A 46 7.27 -12.67 -0.13
N ALA A 47 7.84 -12.90 -1.31
CA ALA A 47 7.67 -14.12 -2.08
C ALA A 47 8.86 -15.08 -1.92
N HIS A 48 8.62 -16.37 -2.02
CA HIS A 48 9.59 -17.46 -1.98
C HIS A 48 9.47 -18.35 -3.22
N HIS A 49 10.41 -19.28 -3.42
CA HIS A 49 10.33 -20.26 -4.50
C HIS A 49 9.12 -21.20 -4.30
N ASP A 50 8.95 -21.74 -3.09
CA ASP A 50 7.74 -22.47 -2.72
C ASP A 50 6.70 -21.48 -2.17
N PRO A 51 5.54 -21.29 -2.81
CA PRO A 51 4.52 -20.33 -2.36
C PRO A 51 4.01 -20.58 -0.94
N ARG A 52 4.12 -21.79 -0.42
CA ARG A 52 3.75 -22.13 0.97
C ARG A 52 4.64 -21.46 2.01
N GLN A 53 5.82 -20.99 1.61
CA GLN A 53 6.79 -20.30 2.46
C GLN A 53 6.71 -18.76 2.29
N ASN A 54 5.81 -18.27 1.46
CA ASN A 54 5.60 -16.84 1.27
C ASN A 54 5.09 -16.19 2.56
N TYR A 55 5.24 -14.87 2.67
CA TYR A 55 4.85 -14.12 3.86
C TYR A 55 3.33 -13.94 3.95
N ALA A 56 2.64 -15.09 4.14
CA ALA A 56 1.19 -15.19 4.26
C ALA A 56 0.81 -16.21 5.33
N HIS A 57 -0.38 -16.09 5.91
CA HIS A 57 -0.91 -17.01 6.89
C HIS A 57 -2.43 -17.15 6.70
N TYR A 58 -2.96 -18.39 6.69
CA TYR A 58 -4.37 -18.71 6.41
C TYR A 58 -4.92 -18.00 5.16
N ASN A 59 -4.19 -18.02 4.05
CA ASN A 59 -4.53 -17.32 2.81
C ASN A 59 -4.70 -15.80 2.96
N GLN A 60 -4.09 -15.20 3.97
CA GLN A 60 -4.04 -13.76 4.15
C GLN A 60 -2.59 -13.28 4.07
N PRO A 61 -2.28 -12.26 3.26
CA PRO A 61 -0.95 -11.70 3.23
C PRO A 61 -0.66 -11.00 4.57
N LEU A 62 0.49 -11.28 5.16
CA LEU A 62 1.02 -10.53 6.31
C LEU A 62 1.80 -9.29 5.84
N ALA A 63 1.92 -9.16 4.54
CA ALA A 63 2.59 -8.07 3.84
C ALA A 63 1.76 -6.78 3.86
N HIS A 64 2.38 -5.69 3.38
CA HIS A 64 1.66 -4.44 3.08
C HIS A 64 0.50 -4.70 2.10
N PRO A 65 -0.64 -3.97 2.19
CA PRO A 65 -1.77 -4.17 1.28
C PRO A 65 -1.44 -4.03 -0.20
N LEU A 66 -0.41 -3.27 -0.57
CA LEU A 66 0.10 -3.16 -1.94
C LEU A 66 1.03 -4.31 -2.35
N GLY A 67 1.26 -5.32 -1.47
CA GLY A 67 2.23 -6.39 -1.74
C GLY A 67 3.67 -5.90 -1.63
N ALA A 68 4.52 -6.35 -2.56
CA ALA A 68 5.89 -5.84 -2.74
C ALA A 68 5.98 -5.02 -4.05
N ASN A 69 7.18 -4.66 -4.50
CA ASN A 69 7.40 -3.90 -5.74
C ASN A 69 6.66 -2.54 -5.77
N PHE A 70 6.66 -1.83 -4.65
CA PHE A 70 5.95 -0.55 -4.52
C PHE A 70 6.72 0.51 -3.75
N SER A 71 6.31 1.75 -3.93
CA SER A 71 6.53 2.85 -2.99
C SER A 71 5.23 3.57 -2.69
N GLU A 72 5.10 4.09 -1.47
CA GLU A 72 3.93 4.81 -0.99
C GLU A 72 4.37 6.05 -0.20
N LYS A 73 3.63 7.14 -0.39
CA LYS A 73 3.69 8.35 0.43
C LYS A 73 2.33 8.54 1.07
N LEU A 74 2.30 8.65 2.39
CA LEU A 74 1.09 8.82 3.17
C LEU A 74 1.19 10.08 4.01
N VAL A 75 0.18 10.92 3.97
CA VAL A 75 0.02 12.09 4.85
C VAL A 75 -1.34 12.01 5.52
N ILE A 76 -1.35 12.15 6.84
CA ILE A 76 -2.57 12.18 7.64
C ILE A 76 -2.57 13.46 8.49
N ILE A 77 -3.66 14.19 8.40
CA ILE A 77 -3.91 15.40 9.17
C ILE A 77 -5.16 15.14 10.02
N ASN A 78 -5.06 15.23 11.34
CA ASN A 78 -6.21 15.19 12.22
C ASN A 78 -6.27 16.50 12.99
N TYR A 79 -7.47 17.07 13.06
CA TYR A 79 -7.71 18.30 13.82
C TYR A 79 -8.99 18.18 14.63
N ARG A 80 -8.93 18.62 15.86
CA ARG A 80 -10.11 18.70 16.73
C ARG A 80 -10.20 20.08 17.38
N LYS A 81 -11.36 20.71 17.26
CA LYS A 81 -11.68 21.95 17.95
C LYS A 81 -13.13 21.88 18.49
N ASP A 82 -13.27 21.99 19.78
CA ASP A 82 -14.56 21.89 20.49
C ASP A 82 -15.28 20.57 20.13
N ARG A 83 -16.37 20.66 19.36
CA ARG A 83 -17.17 19.53 18.90
C ARG A 83 -16.85 19.10 17.46
N TRP A 84 -15.99 19.84 16.77
CA TRP A 84 -15.61 19.54 15.42
C TRP A 84 -14.38 18.63 15.38
N VAL A 85 -14.45 17.62 14.57
CA VAL A 85 -13.33 16.73 14.24
C VAL A 85 -13.16 16.68 12.74
N ALA A 86 -11.94 16.78 12.28
CA ALA A 86 -11.60 16.69 10.86
C ALA A 86 -10.42 15.75 10.66
N ARG A 87 -10.47 14.95 9.60
CA ARG A 87 -9.38 14.10 9.16
C ARG A 87 -9.21 14.23 7.66
N VAL A 88 -7.98 14.47 7.24
CA VAL A 88 -7.56 14.38 5.84
C VAL A 88 -6.53 13.27 5.74
N GLN A 89 -6.68 12.40 4.76
CA GLN A 89 -5.68 11.40 4.41
C GLN A 89 -5.38 11.49 2.91
N ILE A 90 -4.11 11.64 2.59
CA ILE A 90 -3.59 11.66 1.22
C ILE A 90 -2.62 10.51 1.09
N MET A 91 -2.80 9.66 0.09
CA MET A 91 -1.88 8.60 -0.24
C MET A 91 -1.56 8.67 -1.74
N MET A 92 -0.29 8.59 -2.05
CA MET A 92 0.21 8.44 -3.41
C MET A 92 1.08 7.19 -3.43
N ALA A 93 0.70 6.22 -4.23
CA ALA A 93 1.42 4.96 -4.36
C ALA A 93 1.73 4.67 -5.82
N LYS A 94 2.86 4.00 -6.02
CA LYS A 94 3.29 3.47 -7.30
C LYS A 94 3.74 2.04 -7.09
N TYR A 95 3.26 1.11 -7.92
CA TYR A 95 3.65 -0.30 -7.84
C TYR A 95 3.66 -0.95 -9.22
N GLY A 96 4.42 -2.04 -9.34
CA GLY A 96 4.39 -2.88 -10.54
C GLY A 96 3.53 -4.11 -10.29
N ASP A 97 2.43 -4.23 -11.01
CA ASP A 97 1.50 -5.34 -10.93
C ASP A 97 1.80 -6.41 -11.99
N LYS A 98 1.08 -7.53 -11.92
CA LYS A 98 1.07 -8.53 -12.99
C LYS A 98 0.52 -7.96 -14.28
N ILE A 99 1.05 -8.43 -15.40
CA ILE A 99 0.52 -8.15 -16.74
C ILE A 99 -0.59 -9.17 -17.02
N LYS A 100 -1.73 -8.71 -17.51
CA LYS A 100 -2.87 -9.58 -17.80
C LYS A 100 -2.51 -10.65 -18.85
N GLY A 101 -2.72 -11.91 -18.48
CA GLY A 101 -2.41 -13.05 -19.37
C GLY A 101 -0.96 -13.51 -19.36
N ASP A 102 -0.07 -12.82 -18.63
CA ASP A 102 1.32 -13.21 -18.43
C ASP A 102 1.44 -13.99 -17.10
N PRO A 103 1.91 -15.25 -17.11
CA PRO A 103 2.11 -16.04 -15.90
C PRO A 103 3.37 -15.65 -15.12
N THR A 104 4.14 -14.68 -15.61
CA THR A 104 5.39 -14.21 -15.00
C THR A 104 5.11 -13.47 -13.70
N SER A 105 5.92 -13.76 -12.68
CA SER A 105 5.91 -13.01 -11.42
C SER A 105 6.80 -11.79 -11.53
N PHE A 106 6.24 -10.60 -11.36
CA PHE A 106 6.97 -9.33 -11.30
C PHE A 106 7.28 -8.91 -9.85
N GLY A 107 7.01 -9.80 -8.89
CA GLY A 107 7.43 -9.65 -7.50
C GLY A 107 6.52 -8.78 -6.63
N ASN A 108 5.34 -8.41 -7.12
CA ASN A 108 4.32 -7.73 -6.33
C ASN A 108 3.45 -8.72 -5.53
N ASP A 109 2.94 -9.74 -6.20
CA ASP A 109 1.99 -10.69 -5.64
C ASP A 109 2.69 -11.66 -4.66
N VAL A 110 2.28 -11.64 -3.40
CA VAL A 110 2.83 -12.48 -2.33
C VAL A 110 2.53 -13.97 -2.54
N TYR A 111 1.53 -14.32 -3.32
CA TYR A 111 1.14 -15.72 -3.57
C TYR A 111 1.87 -16.35 -4.75
N MET A 112 2.58 -15.56 -5.55
CA MET A 112 3.32 -16.07 -6.68
C MET A 112 4.69 -16.60 -6.27
N SER A 113 5.13 -17.70 -6.91
CA SER A 113 6.49 -18.21 -6.76
C SER A 113 7.52 -17.25 -7.36
N THR A 114 8.73 -17.21 -6.79
CA THR A 114 9.86 -16.49 -7.38
C THR A 114 10.58 -17.26 -8.47
N GLY A 115 10.29 -18.55 -8.63
CA GLY A 115 10.86 -19.44 -9.65
C GLY A 115 9.77 -20.25 -10.33
N GLU A 116 10.15 -21.06 -11.31
CA GLU A 116 9.22 -22.05 -11.89
C GLU A 116 8.83 -23.06 -10.82
N PHE A 117 7.52 -23.26 -10.63
CA PHE A 117 6.97 -24.12 -9.59
C PHE A 117 5.61 -24.65 -10.01
N GLU A 118 5.41 -25.96 -9.88
CA GLU A 118 4.13 -26.61 -10.12
C GLU A 118 3.45 -26.94 -8.79
N GLU A 119 2.22 -26.47 -8.62
CA GLU A 119 1.40 -26.79 -7.46
C GLU A 119 0.79 -28.19 -7.58
N PRO A 120 0.41 -28.83 -6.47
CA PRO A 120 -0.34 -30.12 -6.49
C PRO A 120 -1.68 -30.02 -7.25
N SER A 121 -2.22 -28.84 -7.44
CA SER A 121 -3.42 -28.55 -8.24
C SER A 121 -3.18 -28.61 -9.74
N GLY A 122 -1.91 -28.70 -10.18
CA GLY A 122 -1.48 -28.60 -11.57
C GLY A 122 -1.30 -27.18 -12.08
N PHE A 123 -1.42 -26.15 -11.21
CA PHE A 123 -1.12 -24.78 -11.59
C PHE A 123 0.41 -24.57 -11.65
N ILE A 124 0.88 -23.95 -12.71
CA ILE A 124 2.30 -23.70 -12.96
C ILE A 124 2.59 -22.21 -12.81
N HIS A 125 3.47 -21.88 -11.87
CA HIS A 125 4.05 -20.55 -11.74
C HIS A 125 5.26 -20.44 -12.70
N ALA A 126 5.29 -19.45 -13.57
CA ALA A 126 6.42 -19.23 -14.46
C ALA A 126 7.64 -18.61 -13.73
N GLY A 127 7.40 -18.05 -12.54
CA GLY A 127 8.45 -17.40 -11.75
C GLY A 127 8.83 -16.03 -12.28
N ARG A 128 10.03 -15.57 -11.91
CA ARG A 128 10.58 -14.27 -12.30
C ARG A 128 11.18 -14.31 -13.72
N PRO A 129 11.23 -13.16 -14.42
CA PRO A 129 11.78 -13.08 -15.77
C PRO A 129 13.32 -13.20 -15.81
N SER A 130 14.01 -12.83 -14.72
CA SER A 130 15.47 -12.84 -14.63
C SER A 130 15.94 -12.90 -13.17
N ASP A 131 17.20 -13.30 -12.96
CA ASP A 131 17.87 -13.24 -11.65
C ASP A 131 18.43 -11.84 -11.36
N PHE A 132 18.74 -11.07 -12.39
CA PHE A 132 19.38 -9.75 -12.32
C PHE A 132 18.59 -8.72 -13.12
N GLY A 133 18.87 -7.45 -12.88
CA GLY A 133 18.17 -6.34 -13.54
C GLY A 133 16.75 -6.15 -13.03
N ILE A 134 16.45 -6.55 -11.78
CA ILE A 134 15.13 -6.41 -11.18
C ILE A 134 14.89 -4.96 -10.77
N ALA A 135 14.22 -4.23 -11.64
CA ALA A 135 13.85 -2.84 -11.39
C ALA A 135 12.65 -2.71 -10.46
N MET A 136 12.56 -1.57 -9.75
CA MET A 136 11.34 -1.18 -9.06
C MET A 136 10.22 -0.92 -10.07
N TYR A 137 9.00 -1.31 -9.71
CA TYR A 137 7.76 -1.13 -10.48
C TYR A 137 7.72 -1.90 -11.80
N GLN A 138 8.54 -2.97 -11.94
CA GLN A 138 8.47 -3.86 -13.11
C GLN A 138 7.09 -4.53 -13.21
N GLY A 139 6.71 -4.92 -14.43
CA GLY A 139 5.37 -5.40 -14.77
C GLY A 139 4.46 -4.27 -15.22
N ASN A 140 3.16 -4.38 -14.97
CA ASN A 140 2.18 -3.34 -15.28
C ASN A 140 2.29 -2.20 -14.27
N LEU A 141 2.95 -1.12 -14.66
CA LEU A 141 3.13 0.06 -13.81
C LEU A 141 1.79 0.68 -13.48
N THR A 142 1.51 0.78 -12.18
CA THR A 142 0.25 1.33 -11.67
C THR A 142 0.51 2.44 -10.67
N ASP A 143 -0.13 3.58 -10.90
CA ASP A 143 -0.15 4.74 -10.02
C ASP A 143 -1.50 4.82 -9.31
N ILE A 144 -1.49 5.04 -7.98
CA ILE A 144 -2.69 5.29 -7.17
C ILE A 144 -2.56 6.65 -6.49
N ASN A 145 -3.60 7.48 -6.65
CA ASN A 145 -3.82 8.67 -5.85
C ASN A 145 -5.10 8.49 -5.04
N TYR A 146 -4.99 8.67 -3.73
CA TYR A 146 -6.11 8.54 -2.81
C TYR A 146 -6.22 9.78 -1.93
N LEU A 147 -7.42 10.32 -1.85
CA LEU A 147 -7.77 11.42 -0.95
C LEU A 147 -9.01 11.03 -0.16
N GLN A 148 -8.93 11.14 1.16
CA GLN A 148 -10.09 11.02 2.04
C GLN A 148 -10.20 12.26 2.91
N LEU A 149 -11.40 12.83 2.96
CA LEU A 149 -11.79 13.89 3.88
C LEU A 149 -12.93 13.39 4.76
N ASN A 150 -12.77 13.49 6.07
CA ASN A 150 -13.82 13.25 7.04
C ASN A 150 -14.03 14.52 7.87
N ILE A 151 -15.27 14.91 8.07
CA ILE A 151 -15.66 16.00 8.96
C ILE A 151 -16.79 15.49 9.85
N GLY A 152 -16.57 15.53 11.16
CA GLY A 152 -17.53 15.09 12.16
C GLY A 152 -17.93 16.19 13.14
N TYR A 153 -19.18 16.19 13.54
CA TYR A 153 -19.68 17.03 14.63
C TYR A 153 -20.15 16.16 15.79
N LEU A 154 -19.51 16.32 16.95
CA LEU A 154 -19.81 15.57 18.17
C LEU A 154 -21.14 16.05 18.80
N ILE A 155 -22.16 15.22 18.70
CA ILE A 155 -23.44 15.40 19.37
C ILE A 155 -23.25 15.18 20.87
N ASN A 156 -22.59 14.10 21.24
CA ASN A 156 -22.24 13.77 22.61
C ASN A 156 -20.74 13.45 22.74
N PRO A 157 -19.93 14.40 23.25
CA PRO A 157 -18.49 14.20 23.41
C PRO A 157 -18.11 13.06 24.37
N ALA A 158 -18.96 12.74 25.36
CA ALA A 158 -18.65 11.70 26.33
C ALA A 158 -18.71 10.29 25.74
N THR A 159 -19.49 10.09 24.71
CA THR A 159 -19.65 8.81 23.99
C THR A 159 -19.06 8.83 22.59
N ASN A 160 -18.37 9.90 22.22
CA ASN A 160 -17.92 10.17 20.83
C ASN A 160 -19.04 10.05 19.77
N PHE A 161 -20.31 10.18 20.19
CA PHE A 161 -21.43 10.13 19.26
C PHE A 161 -21.42 11.38 18.36
N LYS A 162 -21.32 11.16 17.05
CA LYS A 162 -21.15 12.23 16.07
C LYS A 162 -21.93 11.99 14.78
N ILE A 163 -22.26 13.06 14.11
CA ILE A 163 -22.58 13.05 12.67
C ILE A 163 -21.25 13.14 11.93
N ASP A 164 -21.03 12.25 10.99
CA ASP A 164 -19.80 12.17 10.19
C ASP A 164 -20.14 12.28 8.70
N PHE A 165 -19.46 13.18 8.03
CA PHE A 165 -19.48 13.32 6.58
C PHE A 165 -18.12 12.91 6.02
N SER A 166 -18.12 12.09 4.96
CA SER A 166 -16.91 11.60 4.32
C SER A 166 -16.95 11.76 2.82
N ILE A 167 -15.83 12.19 2.25
CA ILE A 167 -15.55 12.17 0.82
C ILE A 167 -14.30 11.31 0.62
N VAL A 168 -14.38 10.37 -0.32
CA VAL A 168 -13.24 9.57 -0.76
C VAL A 168 -13.11 9.71 -2.27
N LYS A 169 -11.93 10.08 -2.73
CA LYS A 169 -11.53 10.06 -4.13
C LYS A 169 -10.35 9.11 -4.30
N ARG A 170 -10.45 8.21 -5.30
CA ARG A 170 -9.38 7.31 -5.67
C ARG A 170 -9.23 7.31 -7.19
N ASP A 171 -8.06 7.66 -7.65
CA ASP A 171 -7.66 7.55 -9.04
C ASP A 171 -6.61 6.44 -9.16
N LEU A 172 -6.82 5.48 -10.03
CA LEU A 172 -5.89 4.41 -10.37
C LEU A 172 -5.63 4.47 -11.85
N VAL A 173 -4.36 4.56 -12.21
CA VAL A 173 -3.91 4.65 -13.61
C VAL A 173 -2.83 3.61 -13.85
N SER A 174 -3.05 2.78 -14.86
CA SER A 174 -2.07 1.80 -15.35
C SER A 174 -2.08 1.77 -16.88
N GLU A 175 -1.19 1.02 -17.48
CA GLU A 175 -1.19 0.82 -18.94
C GLU A 175 -2.45 0.09 -19.44
N GLU A 176 -3.07 -0.72 -18.58
CA GLU A 176 -4.24 -1.54 -18.94
C GLU A 176 -5.57 -0.88 -18.62
N GLN A 177 -5.60 0.04 -17.65
CA GLN A 177 -6.86 0.66 -17.18
C GLN A 177 -6.66 2.00 -16.49
N GLU A 178 -7.69 2.80 -16.57
CA GLU A 178 -7.86 4.02 -15.77
C GLU A 178 -9.18 3.92 -15.01
N VAL A 179 -9.13 4.00 -13.68
CA VAL A 179 -10.31 3.91 -12.82
C VAL A 179 -10.35 5.11 -11.87
N ASN A 180 -11.36 5.94 -12.05
CA ASN A 180 -11.62 7.08 -11.18
C ASN A 180 -12.88 6.79 -10.34
N THR A 181 -12.72 6.83 -9.02
CA THR A 181 -13.82 6.55 -8.08
C THR A 181 -14.02 7.71 -7.14
N MET A 182 -15.25 8.11 -6.93
CA MET A 182 -15.63 9.10 -5.94
C MET A 182 -16.78 8.58 -5.09
N PHE A 183 -16.63 8.65 -3.79
CA PHE A 183 -17.61 8.15 -2.83
C PHE A 183 -17.92 9.23 -1.80
N TYR A 184 -19.20 9.39 -1.48
CA TYR A 184 -19.71 10.29 -0.44
C TYR A 184 -20.52 9.50 0.57
N SER A 185 -20.36 9.82 1.83
CA SER A 185 -21.20 9.25 2.88
C SER A 185 -21.53 10.26 3.97
N ILE A 186 -22.72 10.12 4.55
CA ILE A 186 -23.11 10.75 5.80
C ILE A 186 -23.67 9.68 6.73
N GLY A 187 -23.32 9.75 7.98
CA GLY A 187 -23.76 8.74 8.94
C GLY A 187 -23.62 9.21 10.39
N LEU A 188 -24.20 8.41 11.26
CA LEU A 188 -24.01 8.52 12.71
C LEU A 188 -22.97 7.49 13.14
N LYS A 189 -21.98 7.92 13.91
CA LYS A 189 -20.89 7.06 14.42
C LYS A 189 -20.71 7.26 15.92
N THR A 190 -20.32 6.17 16.57
CA THR A 190 -19.70 6.15 17.90
C THR A 190 -18.36 5.43 17.76
N ASP A 191 -17.32 5.91 18.37
CA ASP A 191 -15.98 5.27 18.39
C ASP A 191 -15.73 4.73 19.79
#